data_e1a280f967b9d74396920663d0c3900a
#
_entry.id   e1a280f967b9d74396920663d0c3900a
#
_cell.length_a   1.000
_cell.length_b   1.000
_cell.length_c   1.000
_cell.angle_alpha   90.00
_cell.angle_beta   90.00
_cell.angle_gamma   90.00
#
_symmetry.space_group_name_H-M   'P 1'
#
loop_
_entity.id
_entity.type
_entity.pdbx_description
1 polymer ?
#
loop_
_entity_poly.entity_id
_entity_poly.type
_entity_poly.pdbx_seq_one_letter_code
_entity_poly.pdbx_strand_id
1 'polypeptide(L)'
;MTFDHVFADLGGVPANRLTDPQGIAGLLLAAANAAGLNPASPPVVTLGPRGLSAALVCNGGHVALHGVPDAGLCFADVAGLGARCRNAGST
;
A
#
# COMPACT_ATOMS: atom_id res chain seq x y z
N MET A 1 -4.57 3.85 -23.54
CA MET A 1 -3.87 3.52 -22.29
C MET A 1 -4.17 4.60 -21.27
N THR A 2 -4.57 4.21 -20.08
CA THR A 2 -4.91 5.14 -19.01
C THR A 2 -3.97 4.94 -17.82
N PHE A 3 -3.65 6.04 -17.14
CA PHE A 3 -2.98 6.01 -15.85
C PHE A 3 -4.03 6.25 -14.77
N ASP A 4 -4.17 5.31 -13.85
CA ASP A 4 -5.17 5.39 -12.79
C ASP A 4 -4.49 5.56 -11.43
N HIS A 5 -5.14 6.28 -10.52
CA HIS A 5 -4.58 6.59 -9.21
C HIS A 5 -5.69 6.66 -8.19
N VAL A 6 -5.52 5.92 -7.09
CA VAL A 6 -6.45 5.93 -5.96
C VAL A 6 -5.67 6.17 -4.68
N PHE A 7 -6.17 7.11 -3.89
CA PHE A 7 -5.69 7.36 -2.53
C PHE A 7 -6.81 7.00 -1.56
N ALA A 8 -6.50 6.19 -0.56
CA ALA A 8 -7.49 5.72 0.41
C ALA A 8 -7.03 6.00 1.83
N ASP A 9 -7.99 6.42 2.67
CA ASP A 9 -7.81 6.57 4.11
C ASP A 9 -8.47 5.37 4.78
N LEU A 10 -7.67 4.54 5.44
CA LEU A 10 -8.12 3.33 6.09
C LEU A 10 -8.08 3.53 7.61
N GLY A 11 -9.05 4.26 8.14
CA GLY A 11 -9.16 4.48 9.58
C GLY A 11 -9.52 3.20 10.33
N GLY A 12 -9.23 3.18 11.64
CA GLY A 12 -9.63 2.09 12.52
C GLY A 12 -8.77 0.83 12.40
N VAL A 13 -7.59 0.90 11.78
CA VAL A 13 -6.68 -0.24 11.69
C VAL A 13 -5.99 -0.45 13.05
N PRO A 14 -6.01 -1.69 13.60
CA PRO A 14 -5.33 -1.95 14.87
C PRO A 14 -3.82 -1.65 14.80
N ALA A 15 -3.28 -1.06 15.86
CA ALA A 15 -1.88 -0.67 15.92
C ALA A 15 -0.92 -1.84 15.69
N ASN A 16 -1.27 -3.04 16.18
CA ASN A 16 -0.42 -4.22 16.01
C ASN A 16 -0.28 -4.64 14.55
N ARG A 17 -1.23 -4.31 13.70
CA ARG A 17 -1.12 -4.57 12.26
C ARG A 17 -0.22 -3.56 11.56
N LEU A 18 -0.22 -2.33 12.05
CA LEU A 18 0.61 -1.26 11.48
C LEU A 18 2.08 -1.34 11.90
N THR A 19 2.43 -2.28 12.77
CA THR A 19 3.80 -2.50 13.24
C THR A 19 4.37 -3.85 12.78
N ASP A 20 3.65 -4.59 11.95
CA ASP A 20 4.09 -5.89 11.44
C ASP A 20 4.62 -5.73 10.00
N PRO A 21 5.96 -5.67 9.81
CA PRO A 21 6.54 -5.47 8.47
C PRO A 21 6.17 -6.57 7.47
N GLN A 22 6.08 -7.82 7.91
CA GLN A 22 5.72 -8.92 7.02
C GLN A 22 4.26 -8.84 6.59
N GLY A 23 3.37 -8.49 7.52
CA GLY A 23 1.96 -8.28 7.21
C GLY A 23 1.77 -7.13 6.24
N ILE A 24 2.50 -6.04 6.43
CA ILE A 24 2.44 -4.87 5.54
C ILE A 24 2.97 -5.23 4.14
N ALA A 25 4.08 -5.96 4.07
CA ALA A 25 4.61 -6.42 2.78
C ALA A 25 3.58 -7.28 2.03
N GLY A 26 2.89 -8.16 2.75
CA GLY A 26 1.82 -8.97 2.18
C GLY A 26 0.65 -8.14 1.66
N LEU A 27 0.28 -7.07 2.39
CA LEU A 27 -0.78 -6.15 1.95
C LEU A 27 -0.39 -5.42 0.66
N LEU A 28 0.87 -4.97 0.56
CA LEU A 28 1.35 -4.31 -0.66
C LEU A 28 1.27 -5.24 -1.87
N LEU A 29 1.69 -6.49 -1.69
CA LEU A 29 1.64 -7.49 -2.76
C LEU A 29 0.19 -7.81 -3.16
N ALA A 30 -0.69 -7.95 -2.18
CA ALA A 30 -2.11 -8.21 -2.44
C ALA A 30 -2.77 -7.04 -3.17
N ALA A 31 -2.46 -5.81 -2.78
CA ALA A 31 -2.99 -4.61 -3.44
C ALA A 31 -2.49 -4.50 -4.88
N ALA A 32 -1.21 -4.77 -5.12
CA ALA A 32 -0.65 -4.77 -6.47
C ALA A 32 -1.34 -5.82 -7.35
N ASN A 33 -1.54 -7.02 -6.82
CA ASN A 33 -2.21 -8.09 -7.54
C ASN A 33 -3.67 -7.71 -7.87
N ALA A 34 -4.39 -7.13 -6.93
CA ALA A 34 -5.77 -6.68 -7.14
C ALA A 34 -5.85 -5.57 -8.19
N ALA A 35 -4.85 -4.70 -8.27
CA ALA A 35 -4.76 -3.64 -9.26
C ALA A 35 -4.26 -4.13 -10.63
N GLY A 36 -3.81 -5.37 -10.73
CA GLY A 36 -3.24 -5.90 -11.96
C GLY A 36 -1.83 -5.43 -12.24
N LEU A 37 -1.11 -4.99 -11.20
CA LEU A 37 0.27 -4.53 -11.31
C LEU A 37 1.23 -5.66 -10.96
N ASN A 38 2.34 -5.73 -11.68
CA ASN A 38 3.38 -6.73 -11.43
C ASN A 38 4.53 -6.09 -10.67
N PRO A 39 4.91 -6.65 -9.49
CA PRO A 39 6.05 -6.13 -8.74
C PRO A 39 7.33 -6.17 -9.57
N ALA A 40 8.10 -5.08 -9.51
CA ALA A 40 9.40 -4.95 -10.17
C ALA A 40 10.56 -5.14 -9.19
N SER A 41 10.28 -5.06 -7.89
CA SER A 41 11.27 -5.23 -6.82
C SER A 41 10.57 -5.72 -5.55
N PRO A 42 11.33 -6.21 -4.56
CA PRO A 42 10.72 -6.58 -3.27
C PRO A 42 10.12 -5.36 -2.55
N PRO A 43 9.09 -5.55 -1.73
CA PRO A 43 8.54 -4.47 -0.92
C PRO A 43 9.58 -3.90 0.04
N VAL A 44 9.51 -2.60 0.27
CA VAL A 44 10.34 -1.90 1.25
C VAL A 44 9.43 -1.42 2.38
N VAL A 45 9.77 -1.76 3.61
CA VAL A 45 9.02 -1.35 4.79
C VAL A 45 9.97 -0.70 5.78
N THR A 46 9.66 0.51 6.22
CA THR A 46 10.44 1.23 7.22
C THR A 46 9.58 1.56 8.43
N LEU A 47 10.16 1.40 9.62
CA LEU A 47 9.56 1.81 10.88
C LEU A 47 10.37 2.96 11.45
N GLY A 48 9.70 4.00 11.87
CA GLY A 48 10.34 5.16 12.46
C GLY A 48 9.49 5.78 13.55
N PRO A 49 9.98 6.86 14.18
CA PRO A 49 9.29 7.48 15.31
C PRO A 49 7.92 8.07 14.92
N ARG A 50 7.69 8.31 13.64
CA ARG A 50 6.41 8.86 13.16
C ARG A 50 5.47 7.80 12.61
N GLY A 51 5.87 6.52 12.61
CA GLY A 51 5.04 5.45 12.14
C GLY A 51 5.73 4.60 11.08
N LEU A 52 4.93 3.91 10.30
CA LEU A 52 5.37 2.96 9.28
C LEU A 52 5.19 3.58 7.90
N SER A 53 6.19 3.39 7.04
CA SER A 53 6.08 3.71 5.62
C SER A 53 6.50 2.49 4.81
N ALA A 54 5.75 2.19 3.76
CA ALA A 54 6.03 1.03 2.93
C ALA A 54 5.74 1.36 1.47
N ALA A 55 6.47 0.71 0.57
CA ALA A 55 6.26 0.91 -0.85
C ALA A 55 6.64 -0.34 -1.63
N LEU A 56 5.93 -0.54 -2.73
CA LEU A 56 6.20 -1.57 -3.71
C LEU A 56 6.24 -0.93 -5.09
N VAL A 57 7.40 -0.97 -5.73
CA VAL A 57 7.55 -0.49 -7.10
C VAL A 57 7.11 -1.61 -8.04
N CYS A 58 6.24 -1.26 -8.97
CA CYS A 58 5.69 -2.19 -9.95
C CYS A 58 6.03 -1.75 -11.37
N ASN A 59 5.89 -2.65 -12.33
CA ASN A 59 6.02 -2.29 -13.74
C ASN A 59 4.88 -1.34 -14.11
N GLY A 60 5.21 -0.09 -14.41
CA GLY A 60 4.24 0.93 -14.78
C GLY A 60 3.45 1.53 -13.62
N GLY A 61 3.87 1.31 -12.38
CA GLY A 61 3.12 1.85 -11.25
C GLY A 61 3.76 1.57 -9.90
N HIS A 62 2.98 1.82 -8.85
CA HIS A 62 3.45 1.60 -7.48
C HIS A 62 2.26 1.41 -6.51
N VAL A 63 2.57 0.83 -5.36
CA VAL A 63 1.68 0.81 -4.20
C VAL A 63 2.48 1.36 -3.02
N ALA A 64 1.91 2.30 -2.30
CA ALA A 64 2.54 2.87 -1.11
C ALA A 64 1.55 2.87 0.06
N LEU A 65 2.08 2.80 1.28
CA LEU A 65 1.26 2.76 2.47
C LEU A 65 1.99 3.48 3.60
N HIS A 66 1.24 4.29 4.35
CA HIS A 66 1.74 4.99 5.53
C HIS A 66 0.81 4.72 6.69
N GLY A 67 1.37 4.26 7.80
CA GLY A 67 0.61 3.98 9.00
C GLY A 67 1.06 4.83 10.18
N VAL A 68 0.10 5.30 10.97
CA VAL A 68 0.35 6.01 12.21
C VAL A 68 -0.27 5.18 13.34
N PRO A 69 0.49 4.25 13.95
CA PRO A 69 -0.08 3.28 14.90
C PRO A 69 -0.78 3.93 16.09
N ASP A 70 -0.20 5.00 16.63
CA ASP A 70 -0.77 5.68 17.79
C ASP A 70 -2.15 6.28 17.53
N ALA A 71 -2.42 6.64 16.29
CA ALA A 71 -3.69 7.22 15.88
C ALA A 71 -4.63 6.20 15.22
N GLY A 72 -4.16 4.97 14.99
CA GLY A 72 -4.93 3.96 14.26
C GLY A 72 -5.22 4.33 12.82
N LEU A 73 -4.36 5.15 12.22
CA LEU A 73 -4.55 5.63 10.85
C LEU A 73 -3.65 4.89 9.87
N CYS A 74 -4.18 4.64 8.69
CA CYS A 74 -3.45 4.05 7.58
C CYS A 74 -3.89 4.73 6.28
N PHE A 75 -2.91 5.15 5.49
CA PHE A 75 -3.15 5.77 4.19
C PHE A 75 -2.50 4.91 3.11
N ALA A 76 -3.25 4.63 2.05
CA ALA A 76 -2.78 3.82 0.95
C ALA A 76 -2.86 4.60 -0.36
N ASP A 77 -1.88 4.38 -1.24
CA ASP A 77 -1.77 5.04 -2.53
C ASP A 77 -1.43 3.96 -3.57
N VAL A 78 -2.29 3.81 -4.57
CA VAL A 78 -2.11 2.85 -5.66
C VAL A 78 -2.21 3.60 -6.97
N ALA A 79 -1.20 3.48 -7.82
CA ALA A 79 -1.17 4.16 -9.10
C ALA A 79 -0.50 3.30 -10.16
N GLY A 80 -0.97 3.38 -11.39
CA GLY A 80 -0.33 2.65 -12.47
C GLY A 80 -1.01 2.74 -13.81
N LEU A 81 -0.25 2.42 -14.85
CA LEU A 81 -0.75 2.32 -16.21
C LEU A 81 -1.63 1.08 -16.36
N GLY A 82 -2.87 1.27 -16.81
CA GLY A 82 -3.81 0.16 -16.97
C GLY A 82 -4.23 -0.50 -15.67
N ALA A 83 -3.95 0.12 -14.51
CA ALA A 83 -4.23 -0.46 -13.21
C ALA A 83 -5.73 -0.43 -12.90
N ARG A 84 -6.17 -1.39 -12.07
CA ARG A 84 -7.52 -1.44 -11.52
C ARG A 84 -7.47 -0.97 -10.06
N CYS A 85 -7.05 0.27 -9.86
CA CYS A 85 -6.74 0.81 -8.55
C CYS A 85 -7.96 0.81 -7.62
N ARG A 86 -9.16 0.95 -8.15
CA ARG A 86 -10.39 0.91 -7.34
C ARG A 86 -10.56 -0.42 -6.63
N ASN A 87 -10.20 -1.52 -7.28
CA ASN A 87 -10.27 -2.85 -6.66
C ASN A 87 -9.27 -2.97 -5.52
N ALA A 88 -8.06 -2.44 -5.70
CA ALA A 88 -7.04 -2.43 -4.67
C ALA A 88 -7.46 -1.56 -3.48
N GLY A 89 -8.04 -0.39 -3.75
CA GLY A 89 -8.49 0.53 -2.71
C GLY A 89 -9.66 0.02 -1.88
N SER A 90 -10.44 -0.94 -2.39
CA SER A 90 -11.58 -1.50 -1.68
C SER A 90 -11.21 -2.70 -0.80
N THR A 91 -9.98 -3.14 -0.86
CA THR A 91 -9.50 -4.22 0.02
C THR A 91 -8.86 -3.66 1.28
#